data_541a624c0d372895c8e4c6c0ab9ab4ce
#
_entry.id   541a624c0d372895c8e4c6c0ab9ab4ce
#
_cell.length_a   1.000
_cell.length_b   1.000
_cell.length_c   1.000
_cell.angle_alpha   90.00
_cell.angle_beta   90.00
_cell.angle_gamma   90.00
#
_symmetry.space_group_name_H-M   'P 1'
#
loop_
_entity.id
_entity.type
_entity.pdbx_description
1 polymer ?
#
loop_
_entity_poly.entity_id
_entity_poly.type
_entity_poly.pdbx_seq_one_letter_code
_entity_poly.pdbx_strand_id
1 'polypeptide(L)'
;MNQNNLWNKWPYFKFKETKLKNKYQRWLEVAKILKLSSKAILRLKWIIYYYTKANKNASLTCRYFNVSRKTFYKWFNRFDEINLLTLENRSEAPLHVRQKEYTPLQYERVVKLRRKYIRYGKFKLLYKYEKAYPLDKDISSWKIQCIIQIAGIYYKPVKNTRIQAKRRKSQERKRITDLKKKPKNGFLIGLDSIVRHWNSKKVYIVTAIDIYAKIAYARMYNSHSSATTKDFLYRLNYLLDGNIQNIQTDNGSEFQKHFKIACKDLNIQQYYSRVRTPKDNAICERFNRTLNEEFIQLGNMTTDINLFNQRLTEWLIEYNFERPHQSLDYLSPIEFSQKYSKVLPMWSSS
;
A
#
# COMPACT_ATOMS: atom_id res chain seq x y z
N MET A 1 -9.96 -38.55 11.30
CA MET A 1 -11.32 -38.46 10.70
C MET A 1 -11.19 -38.29 9.20
N ASN A 2 -11.79 -39.21 8.49
CA ASN A 2 -11.56 -39.59 7.10
C ASN A 2 -11.79 -38.47 6.09
N GLN A 3 -10.75 -38.17 5.29
CA GLN A 3 -10.81 -37.26 4.11
C GLN A 3 -11.37 -37.94 2.85
N ASN A 4 -11.97 -39.13 2.95
CA ASN A 4 -12.35 -39.92 1.78
C ASN A 4 -13.80 -39.79 1.31
N ASN A 5 -14.59 -38.84 1.80
CA ASN A 5 -16.02 -38.76 1.45
C ASN A 5 -16.45 -37.54 0.62
N LEU A 6 -15.51 -36.80 0.03
CA LEU A 6 -15.87 -35.66 -0.85
C LEU A 6 -16.09 -36.04 -2.34
N TRP A 7 -15.81 -37.29 -2.72
CA TRP A 7 -15.89 -37.74 -4.12
C TRP A 7 -17.28 -38.20 -4.58
N ASN A 8 -18.21 -38.42 -3.65
CA ASN A 8 -19.53 -39.01 -3.98
C ASN A 8 -20.68 -38.00 -4.11
N LYS A 9 -20.43 -36.70 -4.18
CA LYS A 9 -21.47 -35.68 -4.43
C LYS A 9 -21.22 -34.93 -5.72
N TRP A 10 -21.09 -35.64 -6.84
CA TRP A 10 -21.27 -35.01 -8.13
C TRP A 10 -22.77 -34.98 -8.43
N PRO A 11 -23.42 -33.80 -8.51
CA PRO A 11 -24.76 -33.76 -9.08
C PRO A 11 -24.66 -34.13 -10.55
N TYR A 12 -25.35 -35.17 -10.95
CA TYR A 12 -25.58 -35.49 -12.35
C TYR A 12 -26.35 -34.30 -12.97
N PHE A 13 -25.64 -33.35 -13.57
CA PHE A 13 -26.27 -32.34 -14.40
C PHE A 13 -26.74 -33.00 -15.68
N LYS A 14 -28.04 -33.15 -15.82
CA LYS A 14 -28.68 -33.40 -17.14
C LYS A 14 -28.40 -32.18 -18.00
N PHE A 15 -27.37 -32.26 -18.85
CA PHE A 15 -27.13 -31.26 -19.89
C PHE A 15 -28.30 -31.36 -20.92
N LYS A 16 -29.15 -30.33 -21.00
CA LYS A 16 -29.97 -30.12 -22.19
C LYS A 16 -29.02 -29.98 -23.39
N GLU A 17 -29.24 -30.78 -24.42
CA GLU A 17 -28.50 -30.73 -25.68
C GLU A 17 -28.62 -29.34 -26.30
N THR A 18 -27.62 -28.52 -26.07
CA THR A 18 -27.42 -27.27 -26.77
C THR A 18 -26.01 -27.30 -27.34
N LYS A 19 -25.95 -27.37 -28.70
CA LYS A 19 -24.80 -27.25 -29.59
C LYS A 19 -23.45 -27.65 -28.96
N LEU A 20 -22.79 -28.67 -29.49
CA LEU A 20 -21.46 -29.17 -29.07
C LEU A 20 -20.53 -28.01 -28.80
N LYS A 21 -20.43 -27.60 -27.54
CA LYS A 21 -19.48 -26.60 -27.12
C LYS A 21 -18.09 -27.16 -27.29
N ASN A 22 -17.20 -26.40 -27.92
CA ASN A 22 -15.79 -26.75 -28.10
C ASN A 22 -15.20 -27.16 -26.72
N LYS A 23 -14.37 -28.19 -26.66
CA LYS A 23 -13.63 -28.72 -25.48
C LYS A 23 -13.08 -27.59 -24.60
N TYR A 24 -12.52 -26.56 -25.21
CA TYR A 24 -11.91 -25.43 -24.54
C TYR A 24 -12.93 -24.49 -23.84
N GLN A 25 -14.11 -24.36 -24.39
CA GLN A 25 -15.21 -23.62 -23.75
C GLN A 25 -15.70 -24.34 -22.50
N ARG A 26 -15.79 -25.67 -22.55
CA ARG A 26 -16.12 -26.49 -21.37
C ARG A 26 -15.14 -26.28 -20.23
N TRP A 27 -13.83 -26.27 -20.52
CA TRP A 27 -12.82 -26.00 -19.48
C TRP A 27 -13.01 -24.63 -18.82
N LEU A 28 -13.31 -23.60 -19.57
CA LEU A 28 -13.56 -22.26 -19.02
C LEU A 28 -14.83 -22.21 -18.16
N GLU A 29 -15.87 -22.95 -18.54
CA GLU A 29 -17.10 -23.06 -17.74
C GLU A 29 -16.86 -23.83 -16.44
N VAL A 30 -16.18 -24.96 -16.51
CA VAL A 30 -15.79 -25.74 -15.34
C VAL A 30 -14.89 -24.90 -14.41
N ALA A 31 -13.95 -24.16 -14.94
CA ALA A 31 -13.10 -23.27 -14.16
C ALA A 31 -13.90 -22.18 -13.41
N LYS A 32 -15.01 -21.67 -14.00
CA LYS A 32 -15.92 -20.74 -13.32
C LYS A 32 -16.74 -21.43 -12.24
N ILE A 33 -17.26 -22.63 -12.50
CA ILE A 33 -18.04 -23.43 -11.54
C ILE A 33 -17.17 -23.76 -10.32
N LEU A 34 -15.90 -24.19 -10.55
CA LEU A 34 -14.94 -24.49 -9.50
C LEU A 34 -14.38 -23.24 -8.78
N LYS A 35 -14.80 -22.03 -9.21
CA LYS A 35 -14.32 -20.75 -8.66
C LYS A 35 -12.78 -20.66 -8.60
N LEU A 36 -12.11 -21.09 -9.68
CA LEU A 36 -10.66 -21.04 -9.76
C LEU A 36 -10.15 -19.60 -9.62
N SER A 37 -8.96 -19.44 -9.02
CA SER A 37 -8.31 -18.15 -8.88
C SER A 37 -8.01 -17.51 -10.25
N SER A 38 -7.91 -16.18 -10.29
CA SER A 38 -7.57 -15.44 -11.52
C SER A 38 -6.26 -15.93 -12.14
N LYS A 39 -5.30 -16.37 -11.30
CA LYS A 39 -4.02 -16.94 -11.75
C LYS A 39 -4.20 -18.31 -12.41
N ALA A 40 -5.05 -19.17 -11.86
CA ALA A 40 -5.34 -20.48 -12.44
C ALA A 40 -6.11 -20.35 -13.77
N ILE A 41 -7.07 -19.44 -13.84
CA ILE A 41 -7.79 -19.12 -15.10
C ILE A 41 -6.82 -18.58 -16.16
N LEU A 42 -5.87 -17.75 -15.80
CA LEU A 42 -4.85 -17.25 -16.73
C LEU A 42 -3.98 -18.40 -17.27
N ARG A 43 -3.54 -19.33 -16.41
CA ARG A 43 -2.78 -20.53 -16.80
C ARG A 43 -3.59 -21.41 -17.74
N LEU A 44 -4.87 -21.59 -17.48
CA LEU A 44 -5.78 -22.31 -18.38
C LEU A 44 -5.86 -21.63 -19.76
N LYS A 45 -5.92 -20.30 -19.82
CA LYS A 45 -5.87 -19.54 -21.07
C LYS A 45 -4.56 -19.74 -21.83
N TRP A 46 -3.39 -19.88 -21.15
CA TRP A 46 -2.12 -20.23 -21.81
C TRP A 46 -2.22 -21.56 -22.52
N ILE A 47 -2.79 -22.57 -21.88
CA ILE A 47 -2.94 -23.93 -22.40
C ILE A 47 -3.92 -23.95 -23.58
N ILE A 48 -5.04 -23.25 -23.47
CA ILE A 48 -6.00 -23.12 -24.55
C ILE A 48 -5.37 -22.44 -25.77
N TYR A 49 -4.63 -21.35 -25.57
CA TYR A 49 -3.94 -20.63 -26.63
C TYR A 49 -2.88 -21.52 -27.31
N TYR A 50 -2.13 -22.27 -26.51
CA TYR A 50 -1.14 -23.23 -26.99
C TYR A 50 -1.75 -24.27 -27.95
N TYR A 51 -2.91 -24.82 -27.60
CA TYR A 51 -3.58 -25.81 -28.44
C TYR A 51 -4.35 -25.21 -29.62
N THR A 52 -4.79 -23.96 -29.55
CA THR A 52 -5.67 -23.36 -30.57
C THR A 52 -4.89 -22.45 -31.52
N LYS A 53 -4.37 -21.33 -31.02
CA LYS A 53 -3.78 -20.27 -31.83
C LYS A 53 -2.29 -20.46 -32.09
N ALA A 54 -1.58 -21.09 -31.18
CA ALA A 54 -0.13 -21.28 -31.29
C ALA A 54 0.28 -22.60 -31.97
N ASN A 55 -0.64 -23.44 -32.42
CA ASN A 55 -0.36 -24.74 -33.04
C ASN A 55 0.71 -25.54 -32.27
N LYS A 56 0.56 -25.65 -30.97
CA LYS A 56 1.49 -26.31 -30.04
C LYS A 56 2.89 -25.68 -30.01
N ASN A 57 3.01 -24.41 -30.35
CA ASN A 57 4.26 -23.67 -30.25
C ASN A 57 4.34 -22.97 -28.88
N ALA A 58 5.15 -23.51 -27.96
CA ALA A 58 5.37 -22.96 -26.65
C ALA A 58 6.05 -21.57 -26.66
N SER A 59 6.96 -21.35 -27.64
CA SER A 59 7.66 -20.06 -27.75
C SER A 59 6.71 -18.93 -28.13
N LEU A 60 5.79 -19.19 -29.06
CA LEU A 60 4.76 -18.23 -29.45
C LEU A 60 3.82 -17.93 -28.30
N THR A 61 3.37 -18.97 -27.58
CA THR A 61 2.53 -18.84 -26.40
C THR A 61 3.21 -18.00 -25.30
N CYS A 62 4.48 -18.27 -25.03
CA CYS A 62 5.25 -17.56 -24.00
C CYS A 62 5.46 -16.08 -24.36
N ARG A 63 5.70 -15.75 -25.64
CA ARG A 63 5.79 -14.35 -26.09
C ARG A 63 4.46 -13.63 -25.94
N TYR A 64 3.36 -14.25 -26.36
CA TYR A 64 2.03 -13.64 -26.30
C TYR A 64 1.60 -13.27 -24.87
N PHE A 65 1.86 -14.17 -23.90
CA PHE A 65 1.50 -13.94 -22.50
C PHE A 65 2.62 -13.34 -21.64
N ASN A 66 3.76 -13.02 -22.23
CA ASN A 66 4.94 -12.50 -21.54
C ASN A 66 5.37 -13.37 -20.34
N VAL A 67 5.48 -14.69 -20.55
CA VAL A 67 5.89 -15.65 -19.54
C VAL A 67 7.13 -16.40 -19.98
N SER A 68 7.97 -16.86 -19.03
CA SER A 68 9.12 -17.68 -19.36
C SER A 68 8.69 -19.10 -19.78
N ARG A 69 9.48 -19.73 -20.68
CA ARG A 69 9.24 -21.15 -21.06
C ARG A 69 9.23 -22.08 -19.85
N LYS A 70 10.14 -21.85 -18.87
CA LYS A 70 10.20 -22.61 -17.63
C LYS A 70 8.87 -22.51 -16.84
N THR A 71 8.30 -21.31 -16.77
CA THR A 71 7.01 -21.08 -16.11
C THR A 71 5.87 -21.74 -16.87
N PHE A 72 5.84 -21.64 -18.19
CA PHE A 72 4.83 -22.29 -19.01
C PHE A 72 4.85 -23.81 -18.82
N TYR A 73 6.00 -24.45 -19.01
CA TYR A 73 6.12 -25.91 -18.86
C TYR A 73 5.85 -26.40 -17.44
N LYS A 74 6.22 -25.64 -16.41
CA LYS A 74 5.84 -25.97 -15.01
C LYS A 74 4.34 -26.17 -14.86
N TRP A 75 3.53 -25.33 -15.48
CA TRP A 75 2.07 -25.41 -15.38
C TRP A 75 1.44 -26.32 -16.43
N PHE A 76 2.04 -26.43 -17.60
CA PHE A 76 1.64 -27.36 -18.63
C PHE A 76 1.78 -28.81 -18.18
N ASN A 77 2.89 -29.19 -17.54
CA ASN A 77 3.11 -30.52 -17.00
C ASN A 77 2.22 -30.86 -15.78
N ARG A 78 1.68 -29.84 -15.14
CA ARG A 78 0.72 -30.02 -14.02
C ARG A 78 -0.72 -30.04 -14.48
N PHE A 79 -0.96 -29.62 -15.70
CA PHE A 79 -2.31 -29.54 -16.22
C PHE A 79 -2.92 -30.94 -16.39
N ASP A 80 -4.12 -31.10 -15.86
CA ASP A 80 -4.96 -32.28 -16.04
C ASP A 80 -6.31 -31.83 -16.59
N GLU A 81 -6.73 -32.43 -17.72
CA GLU A 81 -7.98 -32.10 -18.37
C GLU A 81 -9.22 -32.42 -17.51
N ILE A 82 -9.10 -33.44 -16.66
CA ILE A 82 -10.17 -33.90 -15.76
C ILE A 82 -10.19 -33.06 -14.48
N ASN A 83 -9.03 -32.68 -13.97
CA ASN A 83 -8.90 -31.95 -12.72
C ASN A 83 -8.22 -30.59 -12.89
N LEU A 84 -8.99 -29.56 -13.18
CA LEU A 84 -8.48 -28.19 -13.37
C LEU A 84 -7.91 -27.55 -12.08
N LEU A 85 -8.19 -28.10 -10.90
CA LEU A 85 -7.61 -27.64 -9.62
C LEU A 85 -6.08 -27.78 -9.59
N THR A 86 -5.51 -28.63 -10.46
CA THR A 86 -4.05 -28.76 -10.63
C THR A 86 -3.37 -27.47 -11.05
N LEU A 87 -4.14 -26.55 -11.65
CA LEU A 87 -3.67 -25.21 -12.03
C LEU A 87 -3.66 -24.21 -10.86
N GLU A 88 -4.22 -24.56 -9.69
CA GLU A 88 -4.12 -23.72 -8.51
C GLU A 88 -2.72 -23.78 -7.89
N ASN A 89 -2.36 -22.73 -7.15
CA ASN A 89 -1.16 -22.75 -6.34
C ASN A 89 -1.34 -23.78 -5.21
N ARG A 90 -0.36 -24.66 -5.05
CA ARG A 90 -0.29 -25.46 -3.83
C ARG A 90 0.00 -24.56 -2.64
N SER A 91 -0.53 -24.90 -1.48
CA SER A 91 -0.18 -24.23 -0.23
C SER A 91 1.33 -24.30 -0.03
N GLU A 92 1.94 -23.15 0.24
CA GLU A 92 3.35 -23.05 0.64
C GLU A 92 3.50 -23.13 2.17
N ALA A 93 2.39 -23.34 2.89
CA ALA A 93 2.41 -23.52 4.33
C ALA A 93 3.20 -24.79 4.69
N PRO A 94 4.02 -24.76 5.73
CA PRO A 94 4.73 -25.94 6.20
C PRO A 94 3.75 -27.07 6.53
N LEU A 95 4.04 -28.29 6.07
CA LEU A 95 3.23 -29.48 6.38
C LEU A 95 3.25 -29.78 7.88
N HIS A 96 4.38 -29.49 8.54
CA HIS A 96 4.56 -29.63 9.98
C HIS A 96 4.66 -28.22 10.59
N VAL A 97 3.55 -27.73 11.12
CA VAL A 97 3.54 -26.50 11.91
C VAL A 97 3.87 -26.90 13.35
N ARG A 98 4.92 -26.27 13.90
CA ARG A 98 5.28 -26.43 15.32
C ARG A 98 4.06 -26.12 16.18
N GLN A 99 3.52 -27.13 16.86
CA GLN A 99 2.38 -26.94 17.75
C GLN A 99 2.82 -26.24 19.04
N LYS A 100 1.86 -25.55 19.68
CA LYS A 100 2.11 -24.87 20.95
C LYS A 100 2.14 -25.93 22.06
N GLU A 101 3.33 -26.42 22.35
CA GLU A 101 3.52 -27.43 23.37
C GLU A 101 3.63 -26.79 24.75
N TYR A 102 2.53 -26.72 25.46
CA TYR A 102 2.50 -26.47 26.91
C TYR A 102 1.45 -27.38 27.55
N THR A 103 1.75 -27.84 28.76
CA THR A 103 0.83 -28.73 29.48
C THR A 103 -0.35 -27.96 30.07
N PRO A 104 -1.50 -28.61 30.32
CA PRO A 104 -2.61 -27.97 31.04
C PRO A 104 -2.19 -27.39 32.38
N LEU A 105 -1.31 -28.05 33.09
CA LEU A 105 -0.76 -27.58 34.37
C LEU A 105 0.06 -26.29 34.22
N GLN A 106 0.89 -26.20 33.17
CA GLN A 106 1.63 -24.97 32.83
C GLN A 106 0.67 -23.84 32.50
N TYR A 107 -0.40 -24.12 31.78
CA TYR A 107 -1.44 -23.13 31.48
C TYR A 107 -2.05 -22.56 32.75
N GLU A 108 -2.53 -23.40 33.67
CA GLU A 108 -3.15 -22.96 34.92
C GLU A 108 -2.20 -22.13 35.80
N ARG A 109 -0.95 -22.61 35.95
CA ARG A 109 0.09 -21.92 36.73
C ARG A 109 0.39 -20.53 36.17
N VAL A 110 0.56 -20.42 34.85
CA VAL A 110 0.80 -19.13 34.20
C VAL A 110 -0.40 -18.21 34.31
N VAL A 111 -1.62 -18.71 34.12
CA VAL A 111 -2.86 -17.94 34.29
C VAL A 111 -2.98 -17.40 35.72
N LYS A 112 -2.71 -18.25 36.73
CA LYS A 112 -2.72 -17.85 38.15
C LYS A 112 -1.70 -16.74 38.44
N LEU A 113 -0.47 -16.90 37.95
CA LEU A 113 0.57 -15.88 38.10
C LEU A 113 0.22 -14.60 37.35
N ARG A 114 -0.34 -14.71 36.14
CA ARG A 114 -0.73 -13.56 35.33
C ARG A 114 -1.88 -12.76 35.95
N ARG A 115 -2.85 -13.41 36.54
CA ARG A 115 -3.93 -12.75 37.29
C ARG A 115 -3.39 -11.98 38.49
N LYS A 116 -2.46 -12.59 39.25
CA LYS A 116 -1.81 -11.95 40.39
C LYS A 116 -0.92 -10.76 39.97
N TYR A 117 -0.17 -10.87 38.85
CA TYR A 117 0.78 -9.88 38.37
C TYR A 117 0.39 -9.38 36.97
N ILE A 118 -0.83 -8.83 36.84
CA ILE A 118 -1.44 -8.48 35.56
C ILE A 118 -0.62 -7.51 34.67
N ARG A 119 0.29 -6.71 35.25
CA ARG A 119 1.15 -5.77 34.52
C ARG A 119 2.53 -6.34 34.14
N TYR A 120 2.88 -7.55 34.62
CA TYR A 120 4.20 -8.14 34.32
C TYR A 120 4.23 -8.65 32.87
N GLY A 121 5.32 -8.35 32.14
CA GLY A 121 5.58 -8.94 30.83
C GLY A 121 6.08 -10.37 30.96
N LYS A 122 6.20 -11.05 29.81
CA LYS A 122 6.56 -12.48 29.73
C LYS A 122 7.86 -12.84 30.48
N PHE A 123 8.88 -11.98 30.45
CA PHE A 123 10.15 -12.23 31.13
C PHE A 123 10.04 -12.13 32.66
N LYS A 124 9.32 -11.11 33.18
CA LYS A 124 9.08 -10.99 34.62
C LYS A 124 8.21 -12.14 35.15
N LEU A 125 7.26 -12.63 34.33
CA LEU A 125 6.43 -13.79 34.67
C LEU A 125 7.25 -15.08 34.64
N LEU A 126 8.17 -15.24 33.68
CA LEU A 126 9.08 -16.38 33.64
C LEU A 126 9.90 -16.47 34.93
N TYR A 127 10.55 -15.40 35.29
CA TYR A 127 11.30 -15.33 36.56
C TYR A 127 10.44 -15.70 37.78
N LYS A 128 9.21 -15.22 37.86
CA LYS A 128 8.29 -15.58 38.95
C LYS A 128 7.81 -17.03 38.87
N TYR A 129 7.66 -17.57 37.69
CA TYR A 129 7.30 -18.96 37.46
C TYR A 129 8.42 -19.90 37.91
N GLU A 130 9.64 -19.69 37.48
CA GLU A 130 10.82 -20.47 37.84
C GLU A 130 11.06 -20.48 39.37
N LYS A 131 10.85 -19.33 40.02
CA LYS A 131 10.93 -19.23 41.48
C LYS A 131 9.81 -19.98 42.21
N ALA A 132 8.59 -20.01 41.62
CA ALA A 132 7.44 -20.67 42.23
C ALA A 132 7.38 -22.19 41.93
N TYR A 133 7.94 -22.61 40.79
CA TYR A 133 7.90 -23.98 40.29
C TYR A 133 9.27 -24.44 39.76
N PRO A 134 10.28 -24.61 40.63
CA PRO A 134 11.67 -24.83 40.23
C PRO A 134 11.89 -26.18 39.51
N LEU A 135 10.98 -27.11 39.67
CA LEU A 135 11.04 -28.44 39.01
C LEU A 135 10.56 -28.40 37.54
N ASP A 136 9.82 -27.37 37.15
CA ASP A 136 9.30 -27.23 35.78
C ASP A 136 10.25 -26.35 34.93
N LYS A 137 11.31 -26.99 34.41
CA LYS A 137 12.32 -26.30 33.58
C LYS A 137 11.92 -26.14 32.12
N ASP A 138 10.83 -26.74 31.68
CA ASP A 138 10.43 -26.72 30.25
C ASP A 138 9.59 -25.53 29.85
N ILE A 139 9.33 -24.59 30.76
CA ILE A 139 8.60 -23.35 30.46
C ILE A 139 9.56 -22.31 29.83
N SER A 140 9.09 -21.67 28.76
CA SER A 140 9.84 -20.57 28.13
C SER A 140 9.02 -19.28 28.10
N SER A 141 9.72 -18.13 27.96
CA SER A 141 9.04 -16.84 27.83
C SER A 141 8.06 -16.80 26.65
N TRP A 142 8.33 -17.60 25.62
CA TRP A 142 7.43 -17.73 24.46
C TRP A 142 6.17 -18.52 24.80
N LYS A 143 6.30 -19.66 25.52
CA LYS A 143 5.15 -20.44 26.00
C LYS A 143 4.25 -19.58 26.90
N ILE A 144 4.84 -18.80 27.83
CA ILE A 144 4.10 -17.86 28.66
C ILE A 144 3.36 -16.82 27.83
N GLN A 145 3.99 -16.25 26.80
CA GLN A 145 3.34 -15.27 25.91
C GLN A 145 2.16 -15.89 25.16
N CYS A 146 2.31 -17.11 24.67
CA CYS A 146 1.24 -17.86 24.00
C CYS A 146 0.05 -18.12 24.94
N ILE A 147 0.32 -18.55 26.17
CA ILE A 147 -0.72 -18.78 27.18
C ILE A 147 -1.49 -17.48 27.51
N ILE A 148 -0.77 -16.37 27.74
CA ILE A 148 -1.40 -15.07 28.01
C ILE A 148 -2.28 -14.63 26.82
N GLN A 149 -1.83 -14.89 25.60
CA GLN A 149 -2.54 -14.52 24.39
C GLN A 149 -3.81 -15.33 24.19
N ILE A 150 -3.75 -16.65 24.42
CA ILE A 150 -4.91 -17.55 24.33
C ILE A 150 -5.92 -17.25 25.45
N ALA A 151 -5.43 -17.08 26.68
CA ALA A 151 -6.26 -16.75 27.83
C ALA A 151 -6.85 -15.32 27.78
N GLY A 152 -6.37 -14.45 26.89
CA GLY A 152 -6.86 -13.07 26.73
C GLY A 152 -6.62 -12.16 27.94
N ILE A 153 -5.75 -12.54 28.87
CA ILE A 153 -5.57 -11.84 30.16
C ILE A 153 -4.62 -10.64 29.99
N TYR A 154 -5.23 -9.50 29.66
CA TYR A 154 -4.53 -8.22 29.53
C TYR A 154 -5.11 -7.18 30.50
N TYR A 155 -4.24 -6.33 31.06
CA TYR A 155 -4.66 -5.24 31.96
C TYR A 155 -5.69 -4.30 31.32
N LYS A 156 -5.52 -3.99 30.04
CA LYS A 156 -6.45 -3.17 29.24
C LYS A 156 -6.66 -3.83 27.87
N PRO A 157 -7.50 -4.86 27.73
CA PRO A 157 -7.63 -5.65 26.51
C PRO A 157 -8.08 -4.81 25.30
N VAL A 158 -9.05 -3.92 25.48
CA VAL A 158 -9.56 -3.02 24.41
C VAL A 158 -8.45 -2.11 23.88
N LYS A 159 -7.61 -1.55 24.78
CA LYS A 159 -6.47 -0.71 24.38
C LYS A 159 -5.44 -1.54 23.60
N ASN A 160 -5.15 -2.76 24.02
CA ASN A 160 -4.23 -3.66 23.33
C ASN A 160 -4.72 -4.02 21.94
N THR A 161 -6.02 -4.35 21.78
CA THR A 161 -6.62 -4.64 20.46
C THR A 161 -6.49 -3.42 19.52
N ARG A 162 -6.76 -2.21 20.01
CA ARG A 162 -6.59 -0.97 19.24
C ARG A 162 -5.15 -0.74 18.82
N ILE A 163 -4.17 -0.99 19.71
CA ILE A 163 -2.73 -0.87 19.41
C ILE A 163 -2.32 -1.89 18.35
N GLN A 164 -2.77 -3.15 18.46
CA GLN A 164 -2.48 -4.18 17.47
C GLN A 164 -3.08 -3.85 16.10
N ALA A 165 -4.33 -3.39 16.05
CA ALA A 165 -4.97 -2.94 14.81
C ALA A 165 -4.20 -1.78 14.16
N LYS A 166 -3.73 -0.80 14.97
CA LYS A 166 -2.90 0.31 14.50
C LYS A 166 -1.56 -0.19 13.93
N ARG A 167 -0.92 -1.17 14.58
CA ARG A 167 0.34 -1.78 14.11
C ARG A 167 0.14 -2.51 12.79
N ARG A 168 -0.92 -3.33 12.63
CA ARG A 168 -1.26 -4.01 11.36
C ARG A 168 -1.44 -3.01 10.23
N LYS A 169 -2.27 -1.97 10.43
CA LYS A 169 -2.47 -0.90 9.44
C LYS A 169 -1.16 -0.18 9.07
N SER A 170 -0.23 -0.05 10.01
CA SER A 170 1.08 0.54 9.74
C SER A 170 1.99 -0.37 8.91
N GLN A 171 1.89 -1.70 9.08
CA GLN A 171 2.65 -2.68 8.28
C GLN A 171 2.14 -2.79 6.84
N GLU A 172 0.84 -2.56 6.60
CA GLU A 172 0.24 -2.58 5.26
C GLU A 172 0.61 -1.36 4.40
N ARG A 173 1.25 -0.34 4.97
CA ARG A 173 1.61 0.90 4.27
C ARG A 173 2.89 0.70 3.46
N LYS A 174 2.83 0.99 2.16
CA LYS A 174 4.02 1.07 1.30
C LYS A 174 4.93 2.18 1.80
N ARG A 175 6.20 1.89 2.02
CA ARG A 175 7.19 2.89 2.46
C ARG A 175 7.91 3.49 1.27
N ILE A 176 8.33 4.74 1.40
CA ILE A 176 9.10 5.42 0.34
C ILE A 176 10.40 4.68 -0.02
N THR A 177 10.95 3.91 0.93
CA THR A 177 12.13 3.06 0.70
C THR A 177 11.87 1.91 -0.25
N ASP A 178 10.62 1.49 -0.43
CA ASP A 178 10.23 0.39 -1.30
C ASP A 178 10.11 0.84 -2.76
N LEU A 179 10.14 2.17 -2.99
CA LEU A 179 10.04 2.77 -4.32
C LEU A 179 11.42 2.97 -4.94
N LYS A 180 11.67 2.36 -6.08
CA LYS A 180 12.82 2.68 -6.93
C LYS A 180 12.56 4.02 -7.61
N LYS A 181 13.23 5.08 -7.16
CA LYS A 181 13.10 6.42 -7.71
C LYS A 181 13.55 6.46 -9.17
N LYS A 182 12.80 7.19 -10.00
CA LYS A 182 13.13 7.42 -11.42
C LYS A 182 13.25 8.92 -11.65
N PRO A 183 14.26 9.38 -12.41
CA PRO A 183 14.42 10.79 -12.77
C PRO A 183 13.44 11.14 -13.90
N LYS A 184 12.17 11.31 -13.54
CA LYS A 184 11.09 11.63 -14.48
C LYS A 184 10.08 12.55 -13.80
N ASN A 185 9.62 13.58 -14.52
CA ASN A 185 8.55 14.47 -14.09
C ASN A 185 7.27 13.69 -13.79
N GLY A 186 6.56 14.05 -12.72
CA GLY A 186 5.34 13.40 -12.29
C GLY A 186 5.54 12.00 -11.70
N PHE A 187 6.77 11.47 -11.69
CA PHE A 187 7.01 10.14 -11.14
C PHE A 187 6.78 10.07 -9.64
N LEU A 188 7.22 11.09 -8.90
CA LEU A 188 7.05 11.16 -7.45
C LEU A 188 6.82 12.60 -7.01
N ILE A 189 5.63 12.85 -6.47
CA ILE A 189 5.26 14.14 -5.88
C ILE A 189 5.27 14.00 -4.35
N GLY A 190 6.02 14.87 -3.68
CA GLY A 190 5.99 15.00 -2.23
C GLY A 190 4.87 15.94 -1.81
N LEU A 191 4.02 15.49 -0.86
CA LEU A 191 2.97 16.31 -0.26
C LEU A 191 3.24 16.51 1.24
N ASP A 192 2.94 17.71 1.70
CA ASP A 192 3.04 18.09 3.10
C ASP A 192 1.96 19.10 3.48
N SER A 193 1.80 19.39 4.76
CA SER A 193 0.86 20.40 5.25
C SER A 193 1.49 21.28 6.31
N ILE A 194 1.35 22.60 6.10
CA ILE A 194 1.82 23.63 7.03
C ILE A 194 0.64 24.13 7.84
N VAL A 195 0.78 24.14 9.15
CA VAL A 195 -0.21 24.74 10.08
C VAL A 195 0.28 26.11 10.50
N ARG A 196 -0.56 27.13 10.36
CA ARG A 196 -0.26 28.50 10.80
C ARG A 196 -1.38 29.04 11.68
N HIS A 197 -0.98 29.84 12.67
CA HIS A 197 -1.90 30.62 13.49
C HIS A 197 -1.67 32.09 13.11
N TRP A 198 -2.75 32.76 12.70
CA TRP A 198 -2.73 34.16 12.31
C TRP A 198 -4.02 34.84 12.78
N ASN A 199 -3.89 35.98 13.48
CA ASN A 199 -5.03 36.73 14.03
C ASN A 199 -6.05 35.82 14.72
N SER A 200 -5.57 34.98 15.66
CA SER A 200 -6.37 34.01 16.44
C SER A 200 -7.09 32.92 15.61
N LYS A 201 -6.88 32.88 14.29
CA LYS A 201 -7.40 31.84 13.42
C LYS A 201 -6.31 30.83 13.06
N LYS A 202 -6.71 29.57 12.96
CA LYS A 202 -5.85 28.47 12.52
C LYS A 202 -6.14 28.19 11.05
N VAL A 203 -5.12 28.30 10.21
CA VAL A 203 -5.20 28.03 8.79
C VAL A 203 -4.21 26.95 8.37
N TYR A 204 -4.47 26.30 7.26
CA TYR A 204 -3.72 25.15 6.79
C TYR A 204 -3.31 25.36 5.35
N ILE A 205 -2.03 25.22 5.05
CA ILE A 205 -1.53 25.29 3.70
C ILE A 205 -1.07 23.89 3.31
N VAL A 206 -1.71 23.30 2.32
CA VAL A 206 -1.27 22.04 1.73
C VAL A 206 -0.29 22.36 0.61
N THR A 207 0.83 21.65 0.59
CA THR A 207 1.93 21.86 -0.35
C THR A 207 2.24 20.57 -1.11
N ALA A 208 2.64 20.71 -2.36
CA ALA A 208 3.12 19.63 -3.20
C ALA A 208 4.34 20.09 -3.99
N ILE A 209 5.29 19.18 -4.19
CA ILE A 209 6.47 19.44 -5.03
C ILE A 209 6.88 18.18 -5.78
N ASP A 210 7.13 18.29 -7.06
CA ASP A 210 7.77 17.24 -7.84
C ASP A 210 9.22 17.04 -7.36
N ILE A 211 9.53 15.80 -6.98
CA ILE A 211 10.84 15.48 -6.43
C ILE A 211 11.95 15.60 -7.46
N TYR A 212 11.65 15.45 -8.75
CA TYR A 212 12.61 15.56 -9.84
C TYR A 212 12.68 16.99 -10.41
N ALA A 213 11.58 17.48 -10.98
CA ALA A 213 11.56 18.79 -11.65
C ALA A 213 11.40 19.99 -10.73
N LYS A 214 11.09 19.78 -9.44
CA LYS A 214 10.82 20.84 -8.45
C LYS A 214 9.60 21.72 -8.76
N ILE A 215 8.73 21.31 -9.70
CA ILE A 215 7.45 21.99 -9.94
C ILE A 215 6.62 21.92 -8.66
N ALA A 216 6.18 23.07 -8.18
CA ALA A 216 5.51 23.19 -6.90
C ALA A 216 4.07 23.71 -7.05
N TYR A 217 3.21 23.25 -6.14
CA TYR A 217 1.86 23.76 -5.96
C TYR A 217 1.53 23.85 -4.46
N ALA A 218 0.80 24.89 -4.09
CA ALA A 218 0.35 25.10 -2.72
C ALA A 218 -1.01 25.78 -2.69
N ARG A 219 -1.79 25.52 -1.63
CA ARG A 219 -3.10 26.15 -1.44
C ARG A 219 -3.47 26.21 0.04
N MET A 220 -4.02 27.34 0.48
CA MET A 220 -4.56 27.51 1.83
C MET A 220 -6.01 27.04 1.93
N TYR A 221 -6.35 26.47 3.10
CA TYR A 221 -7.66 25.97 3.44
C TYR A 221 -8.05 26.30 4.88
N ASN A 222 -9.37 26.34 5.15
CA ASN A 222 -9.92 26.52 6.50
C ASN A 222 -9.84 25.26 7.38
N SER A 223 -9.69 24.09 6.78
CA SER A 223 -9.72 22.83 7.52
C SER A 223 -8.57 21.90 7.16
N HIS A 224 -8.15 21.08 8.12
CA HIS A 224 -7.12 20.07 8.00
C HIS A 224 -7.75 18.67 7.96
N SER A 225 -8.54 18.43 6.95
CA SER A 225 -9.29 17.18 6.80
C SER A 225 -8.84 16.38 5.58
N SER A 226 -9.15 15.08 5.57
CA SER A 226 -8.89 14.26 4.39
C SER A 226 -9.75 14.62 3.17
N ALA A 227 -10.85 15.34 3.36
CA ALA A 227 -11.64 15.91 2.26
C ALA A 227 -10.91 17.09 1.62
N THR A 228 -10.26 17.93 2.43
CA THR A 228 -9.43 19.05 1.97
C THR A 228 -8.26 18.57 1.11
N THR A 229 -7.52 17.58 1.58
CA THR A 229 -6.39 17.02 0.80
C THR A 229 -6.85 16.25 -0.43
N LYS A 230 -8.06 15.70 -0.42
CA LYS A 230 -8.71 15.15 -1.62
C LYS A 230 -8.92 16.24 -2.67
N ASP A 231 -9.55 17.39 -2.32
CA ASP A 231 -9.74 18.53 -3.23
C ASP A 231 -8.39 19.01 -3.78
N PHE A 232 -7.41 19.16 -2.89
CA PHE A 232 -6.06 19.54 -3.29
C PHE A 232 -5.45 18.58 -4.32
N LEU A 233 -5.62 17.27 -4.13
CA LEU A 233 -5.08 16.27 -5.05
C LEU A 233 -5.73 16.32 -6.44
N TYR A 234 -7.05 16.53 -6.51
CA TYR A 234 -7.72 16.69 -7.81
C TYR A 234 -7.24 17.92 -8.56
N ARG A 235 -7.05 19.06 -7.86
CA ARG A 235 -6.49 20.28 -8.44
C ARG A 235 -5.06 20.08 -8.91
N LEU A 236 -4.23 19.44 -8.09
CA LEU A 236 -2.85 19.14 -8.45
C LEU A 236 -2.78 18.21 -9.66
N ASN A 237 -3.63 17.20 -9.72
CA ASN A 237 -3.69 16.27 -10.86
C ASN A 237 -4.14 16.97 -12.15
N TYR A 238 -5.09 17.90 -12.06
CA TYR A 238 -5.50 18.73 -13.17
C TYR A 238 -4.35 19.61 -13.67
N LEU A 239 -3.64 20.29 -12.77
CA LEU A 239 -2.52 21.16 -13.08
C LEU A 239 -1.32 20.44 -13.71
N LEU A 240 -1.15 19.14 -13.40
CA LEU A 240 -0.09 18.30 -13.95
C LEU A 240 -0.58 17.40 -15.09
N ASP A 241 -1.73 17.70 -15.67
CA ASP A 241 -2.35 16.98 -16.80
C ASP A 241 -2.42 15.45 -16.58
N GLY A 242 -2.78 15.03 -15.38
CA GLY A 242 -2.89 13.62 -15.02
C GLY A 242 -1.55 12.88 -14.92
N ASN A 243 -0.41 13.55 -15.01
CA ASN A 243 0.91 12.92 -15.05
C ASN A 243 1.50 12.57 -13.67
N ILE A 244 0.65 12.26 -12.67
CA ILE A 244 1.11 11.85 -11.34
C ILE A 244 1.09 10.33 -11.22
N GLN A 245 2.25 9.71 -11.01
CA GLN A 245 2.35 8.26 -10.81
C GLN A 245 2.35 7.86 -9.33
N ASN A 246 3.14 8.55 -8.53
CA ASN A 246 3.31 8.23 -7.11
C ASN A 246 3.28 9.50 -6.27
N ILE A 247 2.73 9.36 -5.06
CA ILE A 247 2.70 10.43 -4.07
C ILE A 247 3.39 9.97 -2.81
N GLN A 248 4.23 10.81 -2.26
CA GLN A 248 4.82 10.65 -0.95
C GLN A 248 4.14 11.58 0.05
N THR A 249 3.68 11.02 1.17
CA THR A 249 3.10 11.78 2.30
C THR A 249 3.76 11.36 3.60
N ASP A 250 3.56 12.14 4.63
CA ASP A 250 3.78 11.69 6.00
C ASP A 250 2.67 10.72 6.44
N ASN A 251 2.63 10.42 7.76
CA ASN A 251 1.60 9.54 8.32
C ASN A 251 0.37 10.31 8.84
N GLY A 252 0.19 11.56 8.46
CA GLY A 252 -0.90 12.44 8.89
C GLY A 252 -2.29 11.86 8.62
N SER A 253 -3.25 12.26 9.44
CA SER A 253 -4.64 11.81 9.32
C SER A 253 -5.34 12.39 8.09
N GLU A 254 -4.91 13.56 7.65
CA GLU A 254 -5.36 14.28 6.46
C GLU A 254 -5.09 13.49 5.17
N PHE A 255 -4.02 12.71 5.11
CA PHE A 255 -3.67 11.84 3.98
C PHE A 255 -4.27 10.43 4.09
N GLN A 256 -5.38 10.26 4.84
CA GLN A 256 -6.11 9.00 4.98
C GLN A 256 -7.50 9.08 4.32
N LYS A 257 -8.39 8.16 4.61
CA LYS A 257 -9.82 8.15 4.22
C LYS A 257 -10.08 8.68 2.80
N HIS A 258 -10.63 9.89 2.67
CA HIS A 258 -11.02 10.52 1.40
C HIS A 258 -9.83 10.75 0.46
N PHE A 259 -8.66 11.07 0.99
CA PHE A 259 -7.44 11.20 0.19
C PHE A 259 -7.04 9.88 -0.48
N LYS A 260 -7.13 8.75 0.25
CA LYS A 260 -6.86 7.42 -0.32
C LYS A 260 -7.85 7.02 -1.40
N ILE A 261 -9.11 7.43 -1.26
CA ILE A 261 -10.11 7.21 -2.30
C ILE A 261 -9.70 7.96 -3.56
N ALA A 262 -9.35 9.25 -3.45
CA ALA A 262 -8.88 10.05 -4.57
C ALA A 262 -7.62 9.44 -5.24
N CYS A 263 -6.66 8.95 -4.45
CA CYS A 263 -5.49 8.25 -5.01
C CYS A 263 -5.88 7.02 -5.84
N LYS A 264 -6.91 6.27 -5.41
CA LYS A 264 -7.42 5.10 -6.16
C LYS A 264 -8.13 5.54 -7.44
N ASP A 265 -9.00 6.54 -7.35
CA ASP A 265 -9.78 7.05 -8.47
C ASP A 265 -8.87 7.58 -9.59
N LEU A 266 -7.77 8.23 -9.21
CA LEU A 266 -6.75 8.75 -10.11
C LEU A 266 -5.64 7.73 -10.47
N ASN A 267 -5.73 6.48 -9.99
CA ASN A 267 -4.71 5.43 -10.17
C ASN A 267 -3.31 5.84 -9.69
N ILE A 268 -3.21 6.64 -8.64
CA ILE A 268 -1.98 7.14 -8.05
C ILE A 268 -1.57 6.25 -6.87
N GLN A 269 -0.29 5.84 -6.79
CA GLN A 269 0.22 5.05 -5.68
C GLN A 269 0.71 5.94 -4.53
N GLN A 270 0.15 5.72 -3.32
CA GLN A 270 0.58 6.44 -2.12
C GLN A 270 1.69 5.71 -1.38
N TYR A 271 2.78 6.41 -1.10
CA TYR A 271 3.91 5.97 -0.28
C TYR A 271 4.03 6.83 0.98
N TYR A 272 4.52 6.23 2.06
CA TYR A 272 4.63 6.90 3.35
C TYR A 272 6.09 7.10 3.74
N SER A 273 6.44 8.31 4.17
CA SER A 273 7.71 8.62 4.81
C SER A 273 7.87 7.81 6.10
N ARG A 274 9.10 7.44 6.44
CA ARG A 274 9.41 6.79 7.71
C ARG A 274 9.21 7.77 8.87
N VAL A 275 8.77 7.24 9.99
CA VAL A 275 8.59 8.05 11.21
C VAL A 275 9.97 8.53 11.69
N ARG A 276 10.09 9.81 12.06
CA ARG A 276 11.32 10.43 12.56
C ARG A 276 12.51 10.34 11.61
N THR A 277 12.27 10.40 10.31
CA THR A 277 13.32 10.39 9.29
C THR A 277 13.16 11.60 8.37
N PRO A 278 13.68 12.79 8.74
CA PRO A 278 13.55 14.02 7.96
C PRO A 278 14.10 13.88 6.54
N LYS A 279 15.14 13.08 6.34
CA LYS A 279 15.73 12.82 5.01
C LYS A 279 14.72 12.31 3.97
N ASP A 280 13.64 11.64 4.41
CA ASP A 280 12.62 11.15 3.48
C ASP A 280 11.78 12.28 2.89
N ASN A 281 11.63 13.43 3.59
CA ASN A 281 10.80 14.57 3.18
C ASN A 281 11.58 15.87 2.95
N ALA A 282 12.89 15.79 2.84
CA ALA A 282 13.79 16.97 2.81
C ALA A 282 13.46 17.97 1.68
N ILE A 283 12.94 17.49 0.53
CA ILE A 283 12.59 18.36 -0.60
C ILE A 283 11.32 19.14 -0.29
N CYS A 284 10.29 18.51 0.31
CA CYS A 284 9.08 19.21 0.76
C CYS A 284 9.40 20.22 1.87
N GLU A 285 10.22 19.84 2.84
CA GLU A 285 10.67 20.73 3.92
C GLU A 285 11.43 21.94 3.36
N ARG A 286 12.29 21.73 2.36
CA ARG A 286 12.98 22.84 1.69
C ARG A 286 12.01 23.76 0.96
N PHE A 287 11.04 23.22 0.22
CA PHE A 287 10.01 24.02 -0.44
C PHE A 287 9.17 24.80 0.59
N ASN A 288 8.74 24.14 1.67
CA ASN A 288 7.97 24.77 2.74
C ASN A 288 8.77 25.93 3.39
N ARG A 289 10.08 25.78 3.52
CA ARG A 289 10.96 26.85 3.99
C ARG A 289 11.00 28.00 2.98
N THR A 290 11.21 27.73 1.70
CA THR A 290 11.21 28.73 0.65
C THR A 290 9.88 29.50 0.59
N LEU A 291 8.75 28.79 0.63
CA LEU A 291 7.41 29.39 0.72
C LEU A 291 7.27 30.30 1.94
N ASN A 292 7.80 29.88 3.07
CA ASN A 292 7.75 30.69 4.28
C ASN A 292 8.63 31.95 4.18
N GLU A 293 9.87 31.82 3.70
CA GLU A 293 10.87 32.90 3.64
C GLU A 293 10.56 33.89 2.51
N GLU A 294 10.20 33.38 1.31
CA GLU A 294 10.06 34.22 0.10
C GLU A 294 8.61 34.66 -0.18
N PHE A 295 7.63 34.18 0.56
CA PHE A 295 6.23 34.58 0.38
C PHE A 295 5.54 34.98 1.70
N ILE A 296 5.49 34.04 2.70
CA ILE A 296 4.69 34.31 3.91
C ILE A 296 5.29 35.44 4.75
N GLN A 297 6.61 35.42 4.98
CA GLN A 297 7.31 36.43 5.78
C GLN A 297 7.39 37.81 5.10
N LEU A 298 7.16 37.89 3.80
CA LEU A 298 7.11 39.16 3.05
C LEU A 298 5.75 39.86 3.16
N GLY A 299 4.91 39.53 4.15
CA GLY A 299 3.67 40.23 4.45
C GLY A 299 2.45 39.71 3.67
N ASN A 300 2.55 38.57 3.00
CA ASN A 300 1.46 38.02 2.22
C ASN A 300 0.45 37.18 3.07
N MET A 301 0.71 37.07 4.39
CA MET A 301 -0.19 36.29 5.26
C MET A 301 -1.49 37.08 5.52
N THR A 302 -2.63 36.42 5.28
CA THR A 302 -3.97 36.92 5.57
C THR A 302 -4.90 35.79 6.00
N THR A 303 -5.99 36.16 6.68
CA THR A 303 -7.07 35.20 7.05
C THR A 303 -8.12 35.06 5.95
N ASP A 304 -8.10 35.91 4.94
CA ASP A 304 -8.90 35.76 3.73
C ASP A 304 -8.22 34.74 2.81
N ILE A 305 -8.86 33.59 2.70
CA ILE A 305 -8.33 32.46 1.93
C ILE A 305 -8.28 32.75 0.42
N ASN A 306 -9.26 33.51 -0.08
CA ASN A 306 -9.30 33.83 -1.52
C ASN A 306 -8.16 34.77 -1.89
N LEU A 307 -8.00 35.83 -1.12
CA LEU A 307 -6.90 36.77 -1.30
C LEU A 307 -5.53 36.11 -1.12
N PHE A 308 -5.39 35.26 -0.10
CA PHE A 308 -4.14 34.51 0.11
C PHE A 308 -3.84 33.61 -1.09
N ASN A 309 -4.82 32.84 -1.53
CA ASN A 309 -4.63 31.91 -2.64
C ASN A 309 -4.40 32.58 -3.97
N GLN A 310 -4.96 33.76 -4.19
CA GLN A 310 -4.66 34.60 -5.36
C GLN A 310 -3.18 34.99 -5.36
N ARG A 311 -2.70 35.64 -4.30
CA ARG A 311 -1.29 36.04 -4.16
C ARG A 311 -0.34 34.85 -4.21
N LEU A 312 -0.73 33.73 -3.58
CA LEU A 312 0.05 32.49 -3.60
C LEU A 312 0.16 31.95 -5.03
N THR A 313 -0.89 32.06 -5.83
CA THR A 313 -0.86 31.59 -7.23
C THR A 313 0.11 32.44 -8.06
N GLU A 314 0.09 33.76 -7.90
CA GLU A 314 1.04 34.68 -8.55
C GLU A 314 2.49 34.33 -8.19
N TRP A 315 2.78 34.15 -6.90
CA TRP A 315 4.10 33.71 -6.45
C TRP A 315 4.49 32.31 -6.95
N LEU A 316 3.54 31.37 -7.04
CA LEU A 316 3.82 30.03 -7.58
C LEU A 316 4.12 30.05 -9.08
N ILE A 317 3.55 31.02 -9.83
CA ILE A 317 3.91 31.24 -11.24
C ILE A 317 5.36 31.70 -11.32
N GLU A 318 5.75 32.71 -10.55
CA GLU A 318 7.15 33.17 -10.48
C GLU A 318 8.09 32.00 -10.06
N TYR A 319 7.74 31.26 -9.00
CA TYR A 319 8.52 30.11 -8.51
C TYR A 319 8.75 29.04 -9.60
N ASN A 320 7.73 28.70 -10.36
CA ASN A 320 7.80 27.62 -11.34
C ASN A 320 8.41 28.04 -12.68
N PHE A 321 8.17 29.29 -13.12
CA PHE A 321 8.54 29.76 -14.47
C PHE A 321 9.79 30.62 -14.49
N GLU A 322 10.09 31.37 -13.42
CA GLU A 322 11.13 32.38 -13.44
C GLU A 322 12.25 32.15 -12.43
N ARG A 323 11.90 31.60 -11.25
CA ARG A 323 12.84 31.44 -10.15
C ARG A 323 13.94 30.43 -10.48
N PRO A 324 15.25 30.80 -10.46
CA PRO A 324 16.35 29.89 -10.72
C PRO A 324 16.59 28.97 -9.54
N HIS A 325 16.82 27.67 -9.81
CA HIS A 325 17.10 26.65 -8.81
C HIS A 325 18.51 26.09 -8.97
N GLN A 326 19.34 26.23 -7.96
CA GLN A 326 20.70 25.71 -7.97
C GLN A 326 20.75 24.19 -8.25
N SER A 327 19.79 23.43 -7.72
CA SER A 327 19.70 21.97 -7.96
C SER A 327 19.22 21.58 -9.36
N LEU A 328 18.84 22.56 -10.18
CA LEU A 328 18.40 22.41 -11.56
C LEU A 328 19.33 23.18 -12.52
N ASP A 329 20.60 23.35 -12.15
CA ASP A 329 21.59 24.10 -12.94
C ASP A 329 21.13 25.55 -13.23
N TYR A 330 20.50 26.19 -12.23
CA TYR A 330 19.92 27.53 -12.30
C TYR A 330 18.77 27.70 -13.31
N LEU A 331 18.23 26.60 -13.85
CA LEU A 331 16.98 26.66 -14.60
C LEU A 331 15.79 26.78 -13.65
N SER A 332 14.71 27.38 -14.13
CA SER A 332 13.42 27.29 -13.43
C SER A 332 12.85 25.86 -13.52
N PRO A 333 11.93 25.46 -12.63
CA PRO A 333 11.29 24.13 -12.68
C PRO A 333 10.68 23.80 -14.05
N ILE A 334 10.04 24.74 -14.69
CA ILE A 334 9.40 24.57 -16.00
C ILE A 334 10.45 24.44 -17.11
N GLU A 335 11.47 25.32 -17.15
CA GLU A 335 12.58 25.23 -18.13
C GLU A 335 13.29 23.87 -18.02
N PHE A 336 13.56 23.43 -16.80
CA PHE A 336 14.14 22.11 -16.55
C PHE A 336 13.21 20.99 -17.05
N SER A 337 11.92 21.07 -16.75
CA SER A 337 10.92 20.11 -17.21
C SER A 337 10.87 20.05 -18.74
N GLN A 338 10.87 21.17 -19.43
CA GLN A 338 10.85 21.24 -20.89
C GLN A 338 12.13 20.69 -21.52
N LYS A 339 13.28 20.95 -20.93
CA LYS A 339 14.59 20.48 -21.42
C LYS A 339 14.76 18.96 -21.28
N TYR A 340 14.27 18.39 -20.19
CA TYR A 340 14.52 16.96 -19.86
C TYR A 340 13.28 16.05 -19.94
N SER A 341 12.10 16.59 -20.26
CA SER A 341 10.88 15.83 -20.51
C SER A 341 10.20 16.35 -21.78
N LYS A 342 9.75 15.46 -22.62
CA LYS A 342 8.93 15.80 -23.81
C LYS A 342 7.47 16.17 -23.46
N VAL A 343 7.13 16.33 -22.20
CA VAL A 343 5.77 16.65 -21.74
C VAL A 343 5.71 18.14 -21.47
N LEU A 344 5.10 18.87 -22.40
CA LEU A 344 4.75 20.28 -22.22
C LEU A 344 3.59 20.38 -21.21
N PRO A 345 3.71 21.21 -20.15
CA PRO A 345 2.55 21.57 -19.35
C PRO A 345 1.56 22.39 -20.20
N MET A 346 0.25 22.21 -19.95
CA MET A 346 -0.87 22.88 -20.65
C MET A 346 -0.83 24.43 -20.69
N TRP A 347 0.18 25.06 -20.10
CA TRP A 347 0.29 26.53 -19.91
C TRP A 347 1.26 27.20 -20.88
N SER A 348 1.76 26.49 -21.86
CA SER A 348 2.73 27.04 -22.83
C SER A 348 2.10 27.66 -24.09
N SER A 349 0.79 27.93 -24.06
CA SER A 349 0.11 28.63 -25.19
C SER A 349 -0.79 29.74 -24.70
N SER A 350 -0.21 30.92 -24.56
CA SER A 350 -0.90 32.19 -24.71
C SER A 350 0.09 33.24 -25.20
#